data_7af57f40d773d52e5e5ab197d24b74ad
#
_entry.id   7af57f40d773d52e5e5ab197d24b74ad
#
_cell.length_a   1.000
_cell.length_b   1.000
_cell.length_c   1.000
_cell.angle_alpha   90.00
_cell.angle_beta   90.00
_cell.angle_gamma   90.00
#
_symmetry.space_group_name_H-M   'P 1'
#
loop_
_entity.id
_entity.type
_entity.pdbx_description
1 polymer ?
#
loop_
_entity_poly.entity_id
_entity_poly.type
_entity_poly.pdbx_seq_one_letter_code
_entity_poly.pdbx_strand_id
1 'polypeptide(L)'
;MFCAKKYHFGALLTAFFLFFSVICLGQYNPNNGFMDAHFGKPITFSSQDSSFSLGIGGRIQSMAESRYDLKTKGNTVDFFIRRLRLNFSGNAISQKFTYRIQLSFSQRDISPDNSAVQNNLFLRDAMLYYSPNKHWRFGFGQTKLPGNRQRQTSSGNLQFTDRSNTNALFTLDRDKGFWIVNTIKSKKNVIVSNTFALTSGEGRINSDKTNGLCYSFRSEILPFGQFKNNGDYIESDLFFEEKLKLSVGMSYSFNNRTSRVAGQLGEYLYNKQLADIHYYGVDFAMKRKGWSMTGELYRRTSKNGISINPNDPTKANFVYSGTGFLLQSGYLYNPKNEFSLRYGLTSPDQSITAYVSRLNEYMVGYSHYFFRHNLKLQTDAAYFAGPSQEFLQWRFTGVVTF
;
A
#
# COMPACT_ATOMS: atom_id res chain seq x y z
N MET A 1 -30.20 -45.36 16.77
CA MET A 1 -30.77 -44.05 17.14
C MET A 1 -29.90 -42.95 16.58
N PHE A 2 -29.94 -42.80 15.25
CA PHE A 2 -29.18 -41.79 14.51
C PHE A 2 -30.13 -41.19 13.49
N CYS A 3 -30.66 -40.03 13.72
CA CYS A 3 -31.23 -39.19 12.67
C CYS A 3 -31.63 -37.83 13.32
N ALA A 4 -30.95 -36.74 12.96
CA ALA A 4 -31.41 -35.38 12.90
C ALA A 4 -30.28 -34.37 13.11
N LYS A 5 -29.48 -34.13 12.08
CA LYS A 5 -28.60 -32.92 12.03
C LYS A 5 -28.22 -32.48 10.59
N LYS A 6 -29.11 -32.64 9.63
CA LYS A 6 -28.81 -32.27 8.21
C LYS A 6 -29.66 -31.12 7.61
N TYR A 7 -30.51 -30.47 8.37
CA TYR A 7 -31.46 -29.49 7.78
C TYR A 7 -31.17 -28.00 8.07
N HIS A 8 -30.21 -27.67 8.90
CA HIS A 8 -29.97 -26.25 9.25
C HIS A 8 -29.08 -25.48 8.28
N PHE A 9 -28.23 -26.16 7.50
CA PHE A 9 -27.32 -25.47 6.58
C PHE A 9 -28.03 -25.02 5.29
N GLY A 10 -28.98 -25.85 4.80
CA GLY A 10 -29.79 -25.48 3.64
C GLY A 10 -30.76 -24.32 3.90
N ALA A 11 -31.32 -24.25 5.10
CA ALA A 11 -32.24 -23.17 5.48
C ALA A 11 -31.54 -21.82 5.61
N LEU A 12 -30.27 -21.80 6.09
CA LEU A 12 -29.47 -20.55 6.16
C LEU A 12 -29.08 -20.03 4.78
N LEU A 13 -28.71 -20.92 3.86
CA LEU A 13 -28.38 -20.55 2.48
C LEU A 13 -29.60 -20.03 1.72
N THR A 14 -30.75 -20.65 1.90
CA THR A 14 -32.02 -20.23 1.28
C THR A 14 -32.50 -18.89 1.87
N ALA A 15 -32.35 -18.67 3.19
CA ALA A 15 -32.67 -17.41 3.82
C ALA A 15 -31.73 -16.29 3.34
N PHE A 16 -30.45 -16.59 3.11
CA PHE A 16 -29.47 -15.62 2.57
C PHE A 16 -29.82 -15.25 1.11
N PHE A 17 -30.20 -16.22 0.27
CA PHE A 17 -30.64 -15.95 -1.10
C PHE A 17 -32.00 -15.23 -1.15
N LEU A 18 -32.92 -15.55 -0.25
CA LEU A 18 -34.20 -14.84 -0.15
C LEU A 18 -34.04 -13.42 0.36
N PHE A 19 -33.08 -13.16 1.28
CA PHE A 19 -32.76 -11.81 1.74
C PHE A 19 -32.16 -10.97 0.62
N PHE A 20 -31.30 -11.57 -0.23
CA PHE A 20 -30.74 -10.90 -1.41
C PHE A 20 -31.78 -10.66 -2.51
N SER A 21 -32.74 -11.59 -2.72
CA SER A 21 -33.78 -11.41 -3.71
C SER A 21 -34.83 -10.36 -3.28
N VAL A 22 -35.08 -10.20 -2.00
CA VAL A 22 -35.98 -9.14 -1.48
C VAL A 22 -35.34 -7.76 -1.61
N ILE A 23 -34.00 -7.65 -1.51
CA ILE A 23 -33.28 -6.40 -1.78
C ILE A 23 -33.29 -6.06 -3.29
N CYS A 24 -33.33 -7.07 -4.18
CA CYS A 24 -33.45 -6.84 -5.63
C CYS A 24 -34.86 -6.49 -6.09
N LEU A 25 -35.90 -6.80 -5.29
CA LEU A 25 -37.31 -6.46 -5.59
C LEU A 25 -37.74 -5.12 -4.96
N GLY A 26 -36.85 -4.41 -4.25
CA GLY A 26 -37.06 -3.02 -3.89
C GLY A 26 -37.32 -2.25 -5.20
N GLN A 27 -38.54 -1.82 -5.42
CA GLN A 27 -38.95 -1.05 -6.58
C GLN A 27 -37.95 0.10 -6.74
N TYR A 28 -37.18 0.08 -7.84
CA TYR A 28 -36.38 1.21 -8.24
C TYR A 28 -37.28 2.43 -8.36
N ASN A 29 -37.33 3.23 -7.31
CA ASN A 29 -37.99 4.50 -7.36
C ASN A 29 -36.93 5.53 -7.78
N PRO A 30 -36.95 6.05 -9.02
CA PRO A 30 -35.96 6.99 -9.53
C PRO A 30 -35.89 8.29 -8.70
N ASN A 31 -36.84 8.50 -7.80
CA ASN A 31 -36.89 9.65 -6.91
C ASN A 31 -36.14 9.47 -5.57
N ASN A 32 -35.61 8.28 -5.25
CA ASN A 32 -34.98 8.00 -3.94
C ASN A 32 -33.45 7.97 -3.93
N GLY A 33 -32.80 8.41 -5.00
CA GLY A 33 -31.35 8.38 -5.17
C GLY A 33 -30.97 7.79 -6.53
N PHE A 34 -29.71 7.83 -6.89
CA PHE A 34 -29.24 7.27 -8.14
C PHE A 34 -28.03 6.35 -7.94
N MET A 35 -27.90 5.38 -8.86
CA MET A 35 -26.76 4.49 -8.97
C MET A 35 -25.94 4.88 -10.21
N ASP A 36 -24.63 5.08 -10.03
CA ASP A 36 -23.68 5.28 -11.11
C ASP A 36 -22.72 4.08 -11.17
N ALA A 37 -22.64 3.43 -12.33
CA ALA A 37 -21.83 2.25 -12.55
C ALA A 37 -21.08 2.33 -13.87
N HIS A 38 -19.76 2.49 -13.80
CA HIS A 38 -18.85 2.50 -14.94
C HIS A 38 -17.62 1.65 -14.68
N PHE A 39 -17.15 0.93 -15.69
CA PHE A 39 -15.94 0.11 -15.54
C PHE A 39 -14.75 0.95 -15.05
N GLY A 40 -14.08 0.44 -14.03
CA GLY A 40 -12.91 1.08 -13.42
C GLY A 40 -13.22 2.21 -12.43
N LYS A 41 -14.50 2.39 -12.10
CA LYS A 41 -14.96 3.25 -11.01
C LYS A 41 -15.78 2.44 -10.00
N PRO A 42 -15.79 2.82 -8.72
CA PRO A 42 -16.72 2.21 -7.76
C PRO A 42 -18.17 2.38 -8.21
N ILE A 43 -19.00 1.36 -8.02
CA ILE A 43 -20.44 1.50 -8.11
C ILE A 43 -20.88 2.40 -6.98
N THR A 44 -21.51 3.52 -7.30
CA THR A 44 -21.87 4.55 -6.31
C THR A 44 -23.37 4.68 -6.16
N PHE A 45 -23.83 4.62 -4.92
CA PHE A 45 -25.21 4.91 -4.51
C PHE A 45 -25.21 6.23 -3.78
N SER A 46 -26.15 7.12 -4.09
CA SER A 46 -26.26 8.45 -3.46
C SER A 46 -27.69 8.74 -3.10
N SER A 47 -27.92 9.34 -1.91
CA SER A 47 -29.22 9.92 -1.55
C SER A 47 -29.50 11.20 -2.38
N GLN A 48 -30.77 11.54 -2.57
CA GLN A 48 -31.17 12.72 -3.34
C GLN A 48 -30.61 14.02 -2.79
N ASP A 49 -30.57 14.15 -1.47
CA ASP A 49 -30.09 15.35 -0.75
C ASP A 49 -28.56 15.39 -0.64
N SER A 50 -27.85 14.40 -1.25
CA SER A 50 -26.39 14.26 -1.15
C SER A 50 -25.85 14.14 0.27
N SER A 51 -26.69 13.88 1.27
CA SER A 51 -26.28 13.70 2.67
C SER A 51 -25.53 12.39 2.87
N PHE A 52 -25.81 11.37 2.03
CA PHE A 52 -25.17 10.05 2.10
C PHE A 52 -24.73 9.58 0.72
N SER A 53 -23.57 8.96 0.66
CA SER A 53 -23.16 8.17 -0.51
C SER A 53 -22.38 6.93 -0.08
N LEU A 54 -22.48 5.87 -0.90
CA LEU A 54 -21.73 4.62 -0.74
C LEU A 54 -21.18 4.20 -2.09
N GLY A 55 -19.85 4.22 -2.22
CA GLY A 55 -19.14 3.67 -3.36
C GLY A 55 -18.56 2.30 -3.01
N ILE A 56 -18.82 1.30 -3.84
CA ILE A 56 -18.32 -0.07 -3.71
C ILE A 56 -17.43 -0.36 -4.90
N GLY A 57 -16.18 -0.71 -4.65
CA GLY A 57 -15.22 -1.08 -5.69
C GLY A 57 -14.37 -2.25 -5.27
N GLY A 58 -13.76 -2.91 -6.23
CA GLY A 58 -12.95 -4.08 -5.97
C GLY A 58 -11.72 -4.16 -6.87
N ARG A 59 -10.79 -5.05 -6.51
CA ARG A 59 -9.63 -5.37 -7.33
C ARG A 59 -9.18 -6.80 -7.12
N ILE A 60 -8.92 -7.47 -8.25
CA ILE A 60 -8.27 -8.78 -8.30
C ILE A 60 -6.93 -8.59 -9.00
N GLN A 61 -5.88 -9.16 -8.44
CA GLN A 61 -4.56 -9.26 -9.04
C GLN A 61 -4.05 -10.69 -8.85
N SER A 62 -3.96 -11.42 -9.95
CA SER A 62 -3.35 -12.76 -10.01
C SER A 62 -1.91 -12.64 -10.47
N MET A 63 -1.03 -13.49 -9.96
CA MET A 63 0.41 -13.47 -10.25
C MET A 63 0.96 -14.87 -10.46
N ALA A 64 1.81 -15.00 -11.48
CA ALA A 64 2.78 -16.08 -11.62
C ALA A 64 4.17 -15.52 -11.29
N GLU A 65 4.94 -16.25 -10.50
CA GLU A 65 6.29 -15.88 -10.11
C GLU A 65 7.22 -17.08 -10.29
N SER A 66 8.36 -16.87 -10.93
CA SER A 66 9.46 -17.84 -10.99
C SER A 66 10.71 -17.19 -10.42
N ARG A 67 11.42 -17.92 -9.57
CA ARG A 67 12.69 -17.51 -8.98
C ARG A 67 13.73 -18.61 -9.17
N TYR A 68 14.88 -18.22 -9.72
CA TYR A 68 16.05 -19.07 -9.88
C TYR A 68 17.21 -18.55 -9.03
N ASP A 69 17.59 -19.30 -8.02
CA ASP A 69 18.73 -19.00 -7.14
C ASP A 69 20.03 -19.38 -7.82
N LEU A 70 20.92 -18.41 -8.05
CA LEU A 70 22.18 -18.59 -8.78
C LEU A 70 23.24 -19.30 -7.93
N LYS A 71 23.14 -19.27 -6.61
CA LYS A 71 24.06 -19.93 -5.68
C LYS A 71 23.69 -21.39 -5.47
N THR A 72 22.43 -21.66 -5.14
CA THR A 72 21.94 -23.03 -4.86
C THR A 72 21.49 -23.77 -6.11
N LYS A 73 21.35 -23.08 -7.27
CA LYS A 73 20.79 -23.60 -8.53
C LYS A 73 19.34 -24.10 -8.39
N GLY A 74 18.66 -23.66 -7.32
CA GLY A 74 17.26 -24.00 -7.06
C GLY A 74 16.30 -23.13 -7.87
N ASN A 75 15.23 -23.73 -8.37
CA ASN A 75 14.14 -23.02 -9.03
C ASN A 75 12.83 -23.22 -8.28
N THR A 76 12.04 -22.14 -8.17
CA THR A 76 10.68 -22.18 -7.63
C THR A 76 9.73 -21.51 -8.60
N VAL A 77 8.52 -22.09 -8.74
CA VAL A 77 7.43 -21.49 -9.53
C VAL A 77 6.19 -21.49 -8.66
N ASP A 78 5.49 -20.37 -8.61
CA ASP A 78 4.29 -20.19 -7.80
C ASP A 78 3.21 -19.41 -8.56
N PHE A 79 1.94 -19.80 -8.35
CA PHE A 79 0.77 -19.13 -8.88
C PHE A 79 -0.16 -18.76 -7.72
N PHE A 80 -0.47 -17.49 -7.57
CA PHE A 80 -1.24 -17.03 -6.41
C PHE A 80 -2.05 -15.78 -6.69
N ILE A 81 -3.07 -15.58 -5.86
CA ILE A 81 -3.79 -14.30 -5.82
C ILE A 81 -2.97 -13.30 -5.01
N ARG A 82 -2.28 -12.39 -5.70
CA ARG A 82 -1.44 -11.39 -5.06
C ARG A 82 -2.25 -10.39 -4.25
N ARG A 83 -3.43 -9.98 -4.78
CA ARG A 83 -4.35 -9.07 -4.09
C ARG A 83 -5.80 -9.37 -4.48
N LEU A 84 -6.64 -9.47 -3.46
CA LEU A 84 -8.10 -9.48 -3.59
C LEU A 84 -8.64 -8.47 -2.59
N ARG A 85 -9.20 -7.36 -3.08
CA ARG A 85 -9.60 -6.23 -2.21
C ARG A 85 -10.97 -5.74 -2.53
N LEU A 86 -11.71 -5.38 -1.47
CA LEU A 86 -12.95 -4.62 -1.53
C LEU A 86 -12.75 -3.27 -0.86
N ASN A 87 -13.31 -2.23 -1.46
CA ASN A 87 -13.26 -0.85 -0.96
C ASN A 87 -14.67 -0.31 -0.85
N PHE A 88 -14.95 0.30 0.29
CA PHE A 88 -16.18 1.05 0.55
C PHE A 88 -15.77 2.47 0.88
N SER A 89 -16.40 3.46 0.26
CA SER A 89 -16.12 4.87 0.54
C SER A 89 -17.34 5.72 0.23
N GLY A 90 -17.44 6.86 0.89
CA GLY A 90 -18.54 7.77 0.68
C GLY A 90 -18.54 8.93 1.67
N ASN A 91 -19.68 9.61 1.72
CA ASN A 91 -19.95 10.64 2.72
C ASN A 91 -21.14 10.26 3.60
N ALA A 92 -21.19 10.83 4.79
CA ALA A 92 -22.30 10.70 5.73
C ALA A 92 -22.65 12.09 6.30
N ILE A 93 -23.93 12.41 6.41
CA ILE A 93 -24.48 13.71 6.88
C ILE A 93 -24.22 14.82 5.87
N SER A 94 -23.01 14.97 5.37
CA SER A 94 -22.62 15.96 4.37
C SER A 94 -21.30 15.57 3.70
N GLN A 95 -20.94 16.24 2.60
CA GLN A 95 -19.66 16.04 1.91
C GLN A 95 -18.42 16.40 2.76
N LYS A 96 -18.59 17.04 3.91
CA LYS A 96 -17.50 17.33 4.85
C LYS A 96 -17.08 16.12 5.65
N PHE A 97 -17.99 15.17 5.89
CA PHE A 97 -17.73 13.93 6.61
C PHE A 97 -17.65 12.79 5.60
N THR A 98 -16.46 12.23 5.40
CA THR A 98 -16.23 11.12 4.49
C THR A 98 -15.68 9.92 5.24
N TYR A 99 -15.92 8.72 4.70
CA TYR A 99 -15.38 7.49 5.27
C TYR A 99 -14.73 6.63 4.20
N ARG A 100 -13.83 5.78 4.63
CA ARG A 100 -13.19 4.78 3.77
C ARG A 100 -12.91 3.51 4.55
N ILE A 101 -13.34 2.36 3.96
CA ILE A 101 -13.03 1.03 4.47
C ILE A 101 -12.38 0.25 3.33
N GLN A 102 -11.28 -0.44 3.61
CA GLN A 102 -10.66 -1.37 2.67
C GLN A 102 -10.46 -2.71 3.35
N LEU A 103 -11.01 -3.75 2.72
CA LEU A 103 -10.82 -5.15 3.10
C LEU A 103 -9.87 -5.84 2.14
N SER A 104 -9.14 -6.85 2.59
CA SER A 104 -8.28 -7.70 1.78
C SER A 104 -8.46 -9.16 2.15
N PHE A 105 -8.50 -10.03 1.14
CA PHE A 105 -8.78 -11.45 1.30
C PHE A 105 -7.66 -12.34 0.74
N SER A 106 -6.59 -11.77 0.18
CA SER A 106 -5.44 -12.54 -0.28
C SER A 106 -4.53 -12.92 0.89
N GLN A 107 -4.01 -14.14 0.89
CA GLN A 107 -3.19 -14.68 1.97
C GLN A 107 -1.98 -13.79 2.28
N ARG A 108 -1.25 -13.31 1.27
CA ARG A 108 -0.08 -12.41 1.46
C ARG A 108 -0.44 -11.02 2.05
N ASP A 109 -1.70 -10.62 2.02
CA ASP A 109 -2.17 -9.37 2.67
C ASP A 109 -2.74 -9.63 4.08
N ILE A 110 -3.23 -10.85 4.35
CA ILE A 110 -3.83 -11.26 5.64
C ILE A 110 -2.75 -11.67 6.65
N SER A 111 -1.76 -12.45 6.20
CA SER A 111 -0.66 -12.95 7.02
C SER A 111 0.67 -12.52 6.41
N PRO A 112 1.06 -11.24 6.52
CA PRO A 112 2.26 -10.74 5.85
C PRO A 112 3.58 -11.27 6.45
N ASP A 113 3.57 -11.82 7.65
CA ASP A 113 4.78 -12.04 8.44
C ASP A 113 5.09 -13.51 8.72
N ASN A 114 4.47 -14.49 8.04
CA ASN A 114 4.63 -15.94 8.36
C ASN A 114 4.53 -16.29 9.86
N SER A 115 4.10 -15.36 10.69
CA SER A 115 3.94 -15.58 12.13
C SER A 115 2.84 -16.61 12.37
N ALA A 116 3.09 -17.55 13.28
CA ALA A 116 2.15 -18.60 13.69
C ALA A 116 0.82 -18.05 14.28
N VAL A 117 0.73 -16.75 14.46
CA VAL A 117 -0.48 -16.05 14.88
C VAL A 117 -1.35 -15.84 13.62
N GLN A 118 -2.25 -16.77 13.36
CA GLN A 118 -3.29 -16.69 12.34
C GLN A 118 -4.32 -15.59 12.71
N ASN A 119 -3.90 -14.35 12.75
CA ASN A 119 -4.81 -13.23 12.84
C ASN A 119 -5.31 -12.90 11.43
N ASN A 120 -6.51 -13.31 11.11
CA ASN A 120 -7.20 -12.99 9.85
C ASN A 120 -7.44 -11.48 9.73
N LEU A 121 -6.41 -10.74 9.34
CA LEU A 121 -6.41 -9.28 9.24
C LEU A 121 -7.03 -8.82 7.93
N PHE A 122 -8.33 -9.06 7.78
CA PHE A 122 -9.06 -8.57 6.60
C PHE A 122 -9.07 -7.05 6.50
N LEU A 123 -9.14 -6.34 7.63
CA LEU A 123 -9.23 -4.89 7.66
C LEU A 123 -7.87 -4.23 7.35
N ARG A 124 -7.81 -3.48 6.27
CA ARG A 124 -6.63 -2.69 5.90
C ARG A 124 -6.79 -1.22 6.28
N ASP A 125 -7.82 -0.57 5.77
CA ASP A 125 -8.13 0.82 6.08
C ASP A 125 -9.53 0.89 6.70
N ALA A 126 -9.70 1.70 7.73
CA ALA A 126 -10.96 2.10 8.33
C ALA A 126 -10.79 3.52 8.85
N MET A 127 -11.29 4.51 8.10
CA MET A 127 -11.06 5.92 8.35
C MET A 127 -12.35 6.70 8.31
N LEU A 128 -12.47 7.61 9.27
CA LEU A 128 -13.40 8.72 9.24
C LEU A 128 -12.61 10.00 9.01
N TYR A 129 -13.13 10.87 8.13
CA TYR A 129 -12.52 12.14 7.81
C TYR A 129 -13.51 13.27 8.01
N TYR A 130 -13.02 14.39 8.52
CA TYR A 130 -13.72 15.66 8.58
C TYR A 130 -12.93 16.73 7.83
N SER A 131 -13.53 17.35 6.81
CA SER A 131 -12.95 18.42 6.00
C SER A 131 -13.78 19.69 6.18
N PRO A 132 -13.45 20.58 7.15
CA PRO A 132 -14.19 21.81 7.38
C PRO A 132 -14.15 22.73 6.16
N ASN A 133 -13.05 22.72 5.42
CA ASN A 133 -12.83 23.47 4.20
C ASN A 133 -11.84 22.74 3.26
N LYS A 134 -11.52 23.33 2.09
CA LYS A 134 -10.62 22.77 1.08
C LYS A 134 -9.15 22.66 1.50
N HIS A 135 -8.76 23.29 2.60
CA HIS A 135 -7.35 23.34 3.06
C HIS A 135 -7.06 22.33 4.16
N TRP A 136 -8.04 21.95 4.96
CA TRP A 136 -7.85 21.10 6.12
C TRP A 136 -8.69 19.84 6.03
N ARG A 137 -8.06 18.72 6.37
CA ARG A 137 -8.73 17.43 6.59
C ARG A 137 -8.19 16.81 7.87
N PHE A 138 -9.09 16.42 8.74
CA PHE A 138 -8.81 15.65 9.95
C PHE A 138 -9.27 14.22 9.73
N GLY A 139 -8.48 13.24 10.18
CA GLY A 139 -8.77 11.82 10.04
C GLY A 139 -8.61 11.10 11.37
N PHE A 140 -9.46 10.11 11.62
CA PHE A 140 -9.35 9.21 12.75
C PHE A 140 -9.64 7.78 12.30
N GLY A 141 -8.84 6.82 12.77
CA GLY A 141 -9.00 5.40 12.45
C GLY A 141 -7.71 4.71 12.08
N GLN A 142 -7.72 3.86 11.05
CA GLN A 142 -6.59 3.05 10.60
C GLN A 142 -6.32 3.26 9.12
N THR A 143 -5.11 3.70 8.76
CA THR A 143 -4.66 3.79 7.37
C THR A 143 -3.14 3.84 7.28
N LYS A 144 -2.59 4.02 6.07
CA LYS A 144 -1.16 4.17 5.84
C LYS A 144 -0.61 5.39 6.56
N LEU A 145 0.55 5.25 7.20
CA LEU A 145 1.32 6.38 7.69
C LEU A 145 1.84 7.25 6.54
N PRO A 146 2.04 8.55 6.75
CA PRO A 146 2.57 9.48 5.75
C PRO A 146 4.08 9.23 5.54
N GLY A 147 4.40 8.15 4.85
CA GLY A 147 5.76 7.69 4.55
C GLY A 147 6.13 7.88 3.09
N ASN A 148 6.92 6.94 2.59
CA ASN A 148 7.48 6.93 1.24
C ASN A 148 6.43 6.88 0.13
N ARG A 149 6.74 7.47 -1.02
CA ARG A 149 5.86 7.61 -2.19
C ARG A 149 5.36 6.26 -2.71
N GLN A 150 6.25 5.28 -2.91
CA GLN A 150 5.85 3.98 -3.46
C GLN A 150 4.86 3.26 -2.54
N ARG A 151 4.93 3.47 -1.20
CA ARG A 151 3.93 2.97 -0.28
C ARG A 151 2.63 3.75 -0.35
N GLN A 152 2.68 5.08 -0.47
CA GLN A 152 1.49 5.94 -0.61
C GLN A 152 0.73 5.60 -1.91
N THR A 153 1.44 5.37 -3.00
CA THR A 153 0.87 4.89 -4.27
C THR A 153 0.04 3.63 -4.04
N SER A 154 -1.17 3.62 -4.58
CA SER A 154 -2.01 2.42 -4.58
C SER A 154 -1.31 1.28 -5.31
N SER A 155 -1.34 0.07 -4.75
CA SER A 155 -0.77 -1.09 -5.45
C SER A 155 -1.48 -1.47 -6.76
N GLY A 156 -2.64 -0.87 -7.07
CA GLY A 156 -3.27 -0.97 -8.39
C GLY A 156 -2.60 -0.08 -9.41
N ASN A 157 -1.95 1.00 -8.98
CA ASN A 157 -1.39 2.05 -9.80
C ASN A 157 0.13 1.91 -9.99
N LEU A 158 0.69 0.73 -9.77
CA LEU A 158 2.11 0.46 -9.94
C LEU A 158 2.46 0.23 -11.41
N GLN A 159 3.65 0.67 -11.80
CA GLN A 159 4.27 0.51 -13.12
C GLN A 159 4.81 -0.91 -13.30
N PHE A 160 5.29 -1.54 -12.23
CA PHE A 160 5.73 -2.93 -12.18
C PHE A 160 4.70 -3.83 -11.52
N THR A 161 4.88 -5.14 -11.60
CA THR A 161 3.97 -6.13 -11.02
C THR A 161 3.84 -5.96 -9.50
N ASP A 162 4.92 -5.54 -8.82
CA ASP A 162 4.92 -5.22 -7.40
C ASP A 162 5.90 -4.09 -7.07
N ARG A 163 5.91 -3.68 -5.78
CA ARG A 163 6.83 -2.69 -5.23
C ARG A 163 8.25 -3.23 -5.19
N SER A 164 9.23 -2.31 -5.11
CA SER A 164 10.64 -2.63 -4.97
C SER A 164 10.97 -3.34 -3.65
N ASN A 165 12.08 -4.07 -3.65
CA ASN A 165 12.66 -4.63 -2.43
C ASN A 165 13.04 -3.52 -1.42
N THR A 166 13.52 -2.38 -1.93
CA THR A 166 13.82 -1.19 -1.10
C THR A 166 12.58 -0.72 -0.35
N ASN A 167 11.41 -0.62 -1.03
CA ASN A 167 10.16 -0.31 -0.34
C ASN A 167 9.78 -1.39 0.68
N ALA A 168 10.00 -2.68 0.40
CA ALA A 168 9.65 -3.74 1.33
C ALA A 168 10.35 -3.57 2.69
N LEU A 169 11.62 -3.17 2.68
CA LEU A 169 12.43 -2.99 3.88
C LEU A 169 12.15 -1.66 4.60
N PHE A 170 11.95 -0.55 3.85
CA PHE A 170 11.85 0.80 4.44
C PHE A 170 10.43 1.33 4.57
N THR A 171 9.42 0.57 4.21
CA THR A 171 8.04 1.04 4.26
C THR A 171 7.59 1.43 5.67
N LEU A 172 6.82 2.54 5.76
CA LEU A 172 5.92 2.80 6.86
C LEU A 172 4.55 2.25 6.47
N ASP A 173 4.05 1.26 7.20
CA ASP A 173 2.75 0.65 6.87
C ASP A 173 1.58 1.37 7.55
N ARG A 174 0.53 0.66 7.78
CA ARG A 174 -0.71 1.12 8.37
C ARG A 174 -0.65 1.09 9.88
N ASP A 175 -1.28 2.08 10.48
CA ASP A 175 -1.42 2.16 11.93
C ASP A 175 -2.76 2.82 12.30
N LYS A 176 -3.07 2.88 13.59
CA LYS A 176 -4.29 3.42 14.17
C LYS A 176 -4.00 4.72 14.91
N GLY A 177 -4.82 5.75 14.69
CA GLY A 177 -4.64 7.03 15.36
C GLY A 177 -5.32 8.20 14.65
N PHE A 178 -4.67 9.35 14.68
CA PHE A 178 -5.13 10.63 14.14
C PHE A 178 -4.25 11.12 13.01
N TRP A 179 -4.89 11.74 12.01
CA TRP A 179 -4.22 12.38 10.87
C TRP A 179 -4.71 13.82 10.72
N ILE A 180 -3.79 14.71 10.38
CA ILE A 180 -4.09 16.08 10.02
C ILE A 180 -3.43 16.33 8.66
N VAL A 181 -4.22 16.75 7.68
CA VAL A 181 -3.73 17.11 6.35
C VAL A 181 -4.03 18.58 6.12
N ASN A 182 -3.00 19.32 5.73
CA ASN A 182 -3.12 20.72 5.29
C ASN A 182 -2.64 20.82 3.84
N THR A 183 -3.46 21.41 2.96
CA THR A 183 -3.11 21.63 1.55
C THR A 183 -3.29 23.10 1.20
N ILE A 184 -2.23 23.70 0.67
CA ILE A 184 -2.18 25.11 0.27
C ILE A 184 -1.91 25.15 -1.24
N LYS A 185 -2.70 25.93 -1.96
CA LYS A 185 -2.49 26.21 -3.38
C LYS A 185 -2.24 27.71 -3.56
N SER A 186 -1.06 28.05 -4.10
CA SER A 186 -0.68 29.43 -4.36
C SER A 186 -1.34 29.96 -5.65
N LYS A 187 -1.33 31.29 -5.81
CA LYS A 187 -1.78 31.95 -7.07
C LYS A 187 -0.97 31.51 -8.30
N LYS A 188 0.29 31.08 -8.12
CA LYS A 188 1.16 30.54 -9.18
C LYS A 188 0.96 29.04 -9.44
N ASN A 189 -0.15 28.45 -8.97
CA ASN A 189 -0.46 27.02 -9.07
C ASN A 189 0.52 26.07 -8.35
N VAL A 190 1.45 26.57 -7.55
CA VAL A 190 2.25 25.71 -6.67
C VAL A 190 1.34 25.14 -5.57
N ILE A 191 1.42 23.83 -5.35
CA ILE A 191 0.67 23.15 -4.31
C ILE A 191 1.64 22.61 -3.27
N VAL A 192 1.34 22.85 -2.01
CA VAL A 192 2.07 22.27 -0.87
C VAL A 192 1.08 21.50 -0.02
N SER A 193 1.37 20.25 0.27
CA SER A 193 0.54 19.40 1.14
C SER A 193 1.37 18.88 2.30
N ASN A 194 0.91 19.07 3.51
CA ASN A 194 1.53 18.60 4.73
C ASN A 194 0.59 17.61 5.40
N THR A 195 1.12 16.46 5.79
CA THR A 195 0.39 15.43 6.54
C THR A 195 1.14 15.11 7.82
N PHE A 196 0.46 15.19 8.94
CA PHE A 196 0.92 14.73 10.25
C PHE A 196 0.06 13.57 10.71
N ALA A 197 0.66 12.56 11.34
CA ALA A 197 -0.05 11.45 11.97
C ALA A 197 0.53 11.16 13.35
N LEU A 198 -0.36 10.95 14.33
CA LEU A 198 -0.08 10.48 15.67
C LEU A 198 -0.79 9.14 15.86
N THR A 199 -0.02 8.07 16.04
CA THR A 199 -0.55 6.71 16.00
C THR A 199 0.05 5.80 17.08
N SER A 200 -0.50 4.59 17.23
CA SER A 200 -0.11 3.63 18.26
C SER A 200 1.31 3.06 18.12
N GLY A 201 1.90 3.08 16.91
CA GLY A 201 3.26 2.58 16.66
C GLY A 201 3.37 1.09 16.37
N GLU A 202 2.34 0.29 16.64
CA GLU A 202 2.35 -1.18 16.60
C GLU A 202 1.61 -1.78 15.40
N GLY A 203 1.09 -0.92 14.50
CA GLY A 203 0.42 -1.34 13.29
C GLY A 203 -1.02 -1.84 13.48
N ARG A 204 -1.47 -2.68 12.55
CA ARG A 204 -2.86 -3.16 12.52
C ARG A 204 -3.19 -4.15 13.63
N ILE A 205 -2.21 -4.97 14.01
CA ILE A 205 -2.31 -5.91 15.14
C ILE A 205 -1.61 -5.24 16.32
N ASN A 206 -2.34 -5.08 17.38
CA ASN A 206 -1.78 -4.60 18.63
C ASN A 206 -2.09 -5.65 19.72
N SER A 207 -1.12 -6.52 20.01
CA SER A 207 -1.23 -7.49 21.11
C SER A 207 -0.69 -6.94 22.42
N ASP A 208 0.28 -6.02 22.34
CA ASP A 208 0.96 -5.50 23.52
C ASP A 208 0.81 -3.97 23.61
N LYS A 209 0.48 -3.48 24.79
CA LYS A 209 0.46 -2.05 25.10
C LYS A 209 1.88 -1.63 25.50
N THR A 210 2.62 -1.03 24.57
CA THR A 210 4.01 -0.61 24.77
C THR A 210 4.15 0.74 25.47
N ASN A 211 3.06 1.52 25.57
CA ASN A 211 3.05 2.91 26.00
C ASN A 211 3.94 3.84 25.13
N GLY A 212 4.26 3.38 23.93
CA GLY A 212 4.92 4.19 22.90
C GLY A 212 3.90 4.77 21.91
N LEU A 213 4.32 5.76 21.14
CA LEU A 213 3.54 6.36 20.05
C LEU A 213 4.43 6.54 18.82
N CYS A 214 3.79 6.58 17.66
CA CYS A 214 4.46 6.90 16.40
C CYS A 214 4.02 8.29 15.92
N TYR A 215 5.00 9.15 15.69
CA TYR A 215 4.86 10.50 15.15
C TYR A 215 5.36 10.46 13.71
N SER A 216 4.50 10.73 12.75
CA SER A 216 4.89 10.70 11.34
C SER A 216 4.49 12.01 10.65
N PHE A 217 5.37 12.49 9.79
CA PHE A 217 5.19 13.72 9.03
C PHE A 217 5.60 13.51 7.57
N ARG A 218 4.83 14.08 6.64
CA ARG A 218 5.17 14.19 5.23
C ARG A 218 4.80 15.57 4.71
N SER A 219 5.77 16.21 4.06
CA SER A 219 5.56 17.42 3.27
C SER A 219 5.79 17.12 1.80
N GLU A 220 4.96 17.65 0.93
CA GLU A 220 5.05 17.45 -0.51
C GLU A 220 4.78 18.77 -1.24
N ILE A 221 5.58 19.05 -2.26
CA ILE A 221 5.43 20.23 -3.11
C ILE A 221 5.27 19.80 -4.58
N LEU A 222 4.29 20.38 -5.25
CA LEU A 222 4.05 20.29 -6.68
C LEU A 222 4.35 21.66 -7.32
N PRO A 223 5.60 21.94 -7.69
CA PRO A 223 6.01 23.28 -8.15
C PRO A 223 5.38 23.67 -9.49
N PHE A 224 5.01 22.68 -10.32
CA PHE A 224 4.38 22.91 -11.63
C PHE A 224 2.87 22.61 -11.61
N GLY A 225 2.26 22.64 -10.42
CA GLY A 225 0.84 22.43 -10.19
C GLY A 225 0.40 20.96 -10.31
N GLN A 226 -0.91 20.77 -10.22
CA GLN A 226 -1.53 19.44 -10.20
C GLN A 226 -1.23 18.64 -11.45
N PHE A 227 -0.96 17.34 -11.30
CA PHE A 227 -0.95 16.37 -12.37
C PHE A 227 -2.39 16.12 -12.89
N LYS A 228 -2.54 15.79 -14.18
CA LYS A 228 -3.83 15.36 -14.73
C LYS A 228 -4.41 14.21 -13.89
N ASN A 229 -5.68 14.29 -13.54
CA ASN A 229 -6.42 13.29 -12.77
C ASN A 229 -5.75 12.89 -11.43
N ASN A 230 -5.13 13.83 -10.72
CA ASN A 230 -4.37 13.58 -9.48
C ASN A 230 -3.31 12.49 -9.67
N GLY A 231 -2.61 12.52 -10.80
CA GLY A 231 -1.70 11.49 -11.25
C GLY A 231 -0.35 11.44 -10.53
N ASP A 232 -0.11 12.29 -9.53
CA ASP A 232 1.10 12.32 -8.71
C ASP A 232 1.34 11.01 -7.93
N TYR A 233 0.26 10.28 -7.58
CA TYR A 233 0.29 8.94 -6.96
C TYR A 233 -0.21 7.82 -7.88
N ILE A 234 -0.10 8.01 -9.18
CA ILE A 234 -0.29 7.00 -10.20
C ILE A 234 1.06 6.84 -10.90
N GLU A 235 1.66 5.67 -10.86
CA GLU A 235 2.89 5.42 -11.62
C GLU A 235 2.56 5.37 -13.12
N SER A 236 3.53 5.56 -14.01
CA SER A 236 3.34 5.73 -15.45
C SER A 236 2.64 7.03 -15.84
N ASP A 237 2.93 7.55 -17.03
CA ASP A 237 2.29 8.78 -17.53
C ASP A 237 1.06 8.47 -18.40
N LEU A 238 0.10 7.68 -17.86
CA LEU A 238 -1.09 7.22 -18.59
C LEU A 238 -2.09 8.33 -18.98
N PHE A 239 -1.92 9.53 -18.44
CA PHE A 239 -2.72 10.71 -18.80
C PHE A 239 -2.00 11.65 -19.74
N PHE A 240 -0.78 11.29 -20.12
CA PHE A 240 0.04 11.99 -21.11
C PHE A 240 0.20 13.48 -20.77
N GLU A 241 1.04 13.78 -19.79
CA GLU A 241 1.33 15.15 -19.37
C GLU A 241 2.09 15.89 -20.48
N GLU A 242 1.48 16.89 -21.09
CA GLU A 242 2.11 17.65 -22.17
C GLU A 242 3.28 18.51 -21.66
N LYS A 243 3.11 19.09 -20.46
CA LYS A 243 4.12 19.89 -19.77
C LYS A 243 4.73 19.08 -18.64
N LEU A 244 5.98 19.39 -18.32
CA LEU A 244 6.64 18.77 -17.17
C LEU A 244 5.81 18.95 -15.90
N LYS A 245 5.55 17.84 -15.21
CA LYS A 245 5.00 17.78 -13.86
C LYS A 245 6.01 17.18 -12.94
N LEU A 246 6.11 17.75 -11.76
CA LEU A 246 7.04 17.33 -10.71
C LEU A 246 6.33 17.37 -9.36
N SER A 247 6.53 16.34 -8.57
CA SER A 247 6.22 16.29 -7.15
C SER A 247 7.49 15.94 -6.40
N VAL A 248 7.83 16.67 -5.36
CA VAL A 248 8.94 16.37 -4.45
C VAL A 248 8.38 16.22 -3.05
N GLY A 249 8.74 15.14 -2.37
CA GLY A 249 8.27 14.82 -1.03
C GLY A 249 9.41 14.59 -0.05
N MET A 250 9.19 14.94 1.21
CA MET A 250 10.01 14.52 2.34
C MET A 250 9.12 13.90 3.40
N SER A 251 9.64 12.90 4.11
CA SER A 251 8.94 12.23 5.19
C SER A 251 9.87 11.92 6.35
N TYR A 252 9.33 12.02 7.55
CA TYR A 252 9.98 11.65 8.79
C TYR A 252 9.01 10.86 9.65
N SER A 253 9.51 9.84 10.35
CA SER A 253 8.73 9.15 11.37
C SER A 253 9.63 8.79 12.55
N PHE A 254 9.11 9.03 13.74
CA PHE A 254 9.67 8.56 15.00
C PHE A 254 8.68 7.60 15.66
N ASN A 255 9.05 6.33 15.73
CA ASN A 255 8.28 5.32 16.44
C ASN A 255 8.97 5.01 17.75
N ASN A 256 8.37 5.51 18.84
CA ASN A 256 8.91 5.40 20.19
C ASN A 256 8.47 4.06 20.80
N ARG A 257 9.43 3.30 21.32
CA ARG A 257 9.21 2.08 22.10
C ARG A 257 8.34 1.04 21.39
N THR A 258 8.59 0.80 20.09
CA THR A 258 7.90 -0.27 19.36
C THR A 258 8.44 -1.65 19.73
N SER A 259 7.54 -2.63 19.76
CA SER A 259 7.87 -4.04 20.03
C SER A 259 8.26 -4.81 18.76
N ARG A 260 8.15 -4.19 17.56
CA ARG A 260 8.33 -4.87 16.27
C ARG A 260 9.56 -4.37 15.51
N VAL A 261 10.16 -5.28 14.72
CA VAL A 261 11.36 -5.02 13.90
C VAL A 261 11.17 -3.98 12.81
N ALA A 262 9.95 -3.72 12.36
CA ALA A 262 9.65 -2.69 11.36
C ALA A 262 8.59 -1.66 11.85
N GLY A 263 8.40 -1.56 13.16
CA GLY A 263 7.38 -0.70 13.77
C GLY A 263 5.97 -1.27 13.55
N GLN A 264 5.36 -0.99 12.43
CA GLN A 264 3.99 -1.42 12.12
C GLN A 264 3.91 -2.84 11.56
N LEU A 265 5.03 -3.47 11.22
CA LEU A 265 5.13 -4.80 10.59
C LEU A 265 6.30 -5.59 11.15
N GLY A 266 6.36 -6.86 10.76
CA GLY A 266 7.44 -7.77 11.09
C GLY A 266 7.22 -8.49 12.42
N GLU A 267 8.19 -9.30 12.78
CA GLU A 267 8.18 -10.08 14.00
C GLU A 267 8.37 -9.19 15.25
N TYR A 268 8.01 -9.74 16.40
CA TYR A 268 8.28 -9.09 17.68
C TYR A 268 9.75 -9.25 18.07
N LEU A 269 10.30 -8.23 18.72
CA LEU A 269 11.58 -8.33 19.38
C LEU A 269 11.49 -9.30 20.55
N TYR A 270 12.53 -10.13 20.75
CA TYR A 270 12.56 -11.11 21.83
C TYR A 270 12.56 -10.42 23.21
N ASN A 271 12.16 -11.14 24.25
CA ASN A 271 12.15 -10.70 25.65
C ASN A 271 11.37 -9.41 25.90
N LYS A 272 10.32 -9.13 25.11
CA LYS A 272 9.54 -7.89 25.18
C LYS A 272 10.40 -6.63 25.06
N GLN A 273 11.56 -6.74 24.40
CA GLN A 273 12.43 -5.59 24.13
C GLN A 273 11.68 -4.56 23.30
N LEU A 274 11.93 -3.30 23.58
CA LEU A 274 11.34 -2.16 22.86
C LEU A 274 12.45 -1.37 22.18
N ALA A 275 12.18 -0.96 20.94
CA ALA A 275 13.11 -0.19 20.12
C ALA A 275 12.54 1.19 19.77
N ASP A 276 13.41 2.18 19.70
CA ASP A 276 13.10 3.47 19.10
C ASP A 276 13.55 3.45 17.64
N ILE A 277 12.66 3.80 16.71
CA ILE A 277 12.94 3.78 15.27
C ILE A 277 12.75 5.18 14.69
N HIS A 278 13.79 5.71 14.05
CA HIS A 278 13.73 6.91 13.23
C HIS A 278 13.78 6.53 11.75
N TYR A 279 12.91 7.12 10.98
CA TYR A 279 12.82 6.96 9.53
C TYR A 279 12.87 8.34 8.87
N TYR A 280 13.65 8.46 7.82
CA TYR A 280 13.76 9.63 6.95
C TYR A 280 13.59 9.18 5.51
N GLY A 281 12.82 9.92 4.74
CA GLY A 281 12.59 9.66 3.32
C GLY A 281 12.55 10.95 2.52
N VAL A 282 13.16 10.92 1.34
CA VAL A 282 13.03 11.96 0.32
C VAL A 282 12.64 11.26 -0.98
N ASP A 283 11.71 11.84 -1.70
CA ASP A 283 11.23 11.26 -2.95
C ASP A 283 10.85 12.32 -3.98
N PHE A 284 10.80 11.90 -5.23
CA PHE A 284 10.21 12.68 -6.31
C PHE A 284 9.42 11.80 -7.27
N ALA A 285 8.49 12.42 -7.99
CA ALA A 285 7.85 11.86 -9.18
C ALA A 285 7.78 12.92 -10.28
N MET A 286 8.15 12.53 -11.48
CA MET A 286 8.19 13.39 -12.65
C MET A 286 7.49 12.75 -13.83
N LYS A 287 6.73 13.53 -14.62
CA LYS A 287 6.04 13.05 -15.82
C LYS A 287 6.06 14.09 -16.94
N ARG A 288 6.22 13.62 -18.16
CA ARG A 288 6.11 14.43 -19.39
C ARG A 288 6.03 13.55 -20.63
N LYS A 289 5.04 13.77 -21.49
CA LYS A 289 4.92 13.18 -22.84
C LYS A 289 5.16 11.67 -22.90
N GLY A 290 4.51 10.93 -21.98
CA GLY A 290 4.64 9.48 -21.87
C GLY A 290 5.83 9.00 -21.03
N TRP A 291 6.76 9.87 -20.65
CA TRP A 291 7.83 9.56 -19.72
C TRP A 291 7.37 9.73 -18.26
N SER A 292 7.72 8.78 -17.46
CA SER A 292 7.54 8.84 -16.00
C SER A 292 8.82 8.42 -15.30
N MET A 293 9.14 9.09 -14.19
CA MET A 293 10.30 8.79 -13.35
C MET A 293 9.94 8.97 -11.88
N THR A 294 10.36 8.04 -11.04
CA THR A 294 10.21 8.12 -9.58
C THR A 294 11.53 7.74 -8.93
N GLY A 295 11.98 8.55 -7.99
CA GLY A 295 13.16 8.26 -7.17
C GLY A 295 12.84 8.40 -5.69
N GLU A 296 13.46 7.56 -4.86
CA GLU A 296 13.27 7.56 -3.42
C GLU A 296 14.61 7.26 -2.72
N LEU A 297 14.92 7.99 -1.66
CA LEU A 297 16.05 7.79 -0.78
C LEU A 297 15.54 7.63 0.65
N TYR A 298 16.08 6.64 1.35
CA TYR A 298 15.66 6.29 2.70
C TYR A 298 16.82 6.20 3.66
N ARG A 299 16.59 6.57 4.89
CA ARG A 299 17.44 6.28 6.03
C ARG A 299 16.60 5.79 7.19
N ARG A 300 16.98 4.67 7.80
CA ARG A 300 16.41 4.20 9.07
C ARG A 300 17.51 3.97 10.06
N THR A 301 17.30 4.44 11.29
CA THR A 301 18.16 4.17 12.45
C THR A 301 17.31 3.65 13.59
N SER A 302 17.92 2.90 14.48
CA SER A 302 17.22 2.38 15.65
C SER A 302 18.12 2.38 16.88
N LYS A 303 17.51 2.67 18.02
CA LYS A 303 18.10 2.43 19.35
C LYS A 303 17.48 1.18 19.93
N ASN A 304 18.28 0.28 20.50
CA ASN A 304 17.83 -1.02 21.04
C ASN A 304 17.13 -1.90 20.00
N GLY A 305 17.53 -1.81 18.74
CA GLY A 305 16.87 -2.48 17.62
C GLY A 305 17.32 -3.92 17.37
N ILE A 306 18.20 -4.52 18.19
CA ILE A 306 18.67 -5.91 18.04
C ILE A 306 18.30 -6.67 19.30
N SER A 307 17.61 -7.82 19.13
CA SER A 307 17.23 -8.70 20.25
C SER A 307 17.60 -10.14 19.91
N ILE A 308 18.26 -10.80 20.86
CA ILE A 308 18.73 -12.19 20.71
C ILE A 308 17.65 -13.14 21.23
N ASN A 309 17.44 -14.24 20.52
CA ASN A 309 16.52 -15.28 20.97
C ASN A 309 17.06 -15.93 22.24
N PRO A 310 16.31 -15.94 23.36
CA PRO A 310 16.78 -16.51 24.63
C PRO A 310 17.00 -18.01 24.56
N ASN A 311 16.34 -18.72 23.66
CA ASN A 311 16.45 -20.18 23.49
C ASN A 311 17.44 -20.59 22.41
N ASP A 312 17.91 -19.65 21.57
CA ASP A 312 18.85 -19.92 20.49
C ASP A 312 19.67 -18.66 20.20
N PRO A 313 20.84 -18.49 20.83
CA PRO A 313 21.67 -17.30 20.66
C PRO A 313 22.18 -17.05 19.23
N THR A 314 22.03 -18.01 18.32
CA THR A 314 22.40 -17.84 16.91
C THR A 314 21.34 -17.07 16.12
N LYS A 315 20.13 -16.90 16.69
CA LYS A 315 19.01 -16.21 16.07
C LYS A 315 18.77 -14.84 16.73
N ALA A 316 18.58 -13.83 15.90
CA ALA A 316 18.25 -12.49 16.33
C ALA A 316 17.09 -11.93 15.51
N ASN A 317 16.19 -11.19 16.18
CA ASN A 317 15.26 -10.28 15.53
C ASN A 317 15.81 -8.86 15.63
N PHE A 318 15.81 -8.14 14.51
CA PHE A 318 16.43 -6.83 14.45
C PHE A 318 15.67 -5.85 13.56
N VAL A 319 15.73 -4.58 13.94
CA VAL A 319 15.28 -3.49 13.10
C VAL A 319 16.29 -3.30 11.96
N TYR A 320 15.83 -3.39 10.71
CA TYR A 320 16.69 -3.06 9.57
C TYR A 320 17.07 -1.59 9.63
N SER A 321 18.27 -1.28 10.15
CA SER A 321 18.89 0.04 10.14
C SER A 321 19.83 0.15 8.94
N GLY A 322 19.79 1.28 8.21
CA GLY A 322 20.58 1.43 7.00
C GLY A 322 20.02 2.46 6.04
N THR A 323 20.49 2.41 4.81
CA THR A 323 20.07 3.27 3.70
C THR A 323 19.42 2.47 2.60
N GLY A 324 18.46 3.08 1.90
CA GLY A 324 17.81 2.54 0.73
C GLY A 324 17.73 3.57 -0.38
N PHE A 325 17.92 3.12 -1.61
CA PHE A 325 17.78 3.94 -2.81
C PHE A 325 16.90 3.21 -3.83
N LEU A 326 16.00 3.94 -4.47
CA LEU A 326 15.16 3.46 -5.55
C LEU A 326 15.14 4.49 -6.66
N LEU A 327 15.33 4.05 -7.89
CA LEU A 327 15.07 4.82 -9.10
C LEU A 327 14.32 3.94 -10.08
N GLN A 328 13.18 4.40 -10.56
CA GLN A 328 12.45 3.74 -11.64
C GLN A 328 11.98 4.74 -12.67
N SER A 329 11.93 4.30 -13.93
CA SER A 329 11.49 5.10 -15.05
C SER A 329 10.69 4.23 -16.00
N GLY A 330 9.76 4.83 -16.76
CA GLY A 330 9.04 4.17 -17.83
C GLY A 330 8.71 5.10 -18.94
N TYR A 331 8.52 4.51 -20.11
CA TYR A 331 8.15 5.20 -21.34
C TYR A 331 6.99 4.50 -22.04
N LEU A 332 5.90 5.23 -22.17
CA LEU A 332 4.76 4.84 -22.98
C LEU A 332 5.07 5.15 -24.45
N TYR A 333 5.44 4.14 -25.23
CA TYR A 333 5.66 4.34 -26.67
C TYR A 333 4.36 4.43 -27.47
N ASN A 334 3.25 4.04 -26.85
CA ASN A 334 1.89 4.32 -27.27
C ASN A 334 0.94 4.33 -26.05
N PRO A 335 -0.32 4.76 -26.15
CA PRO A 335 -1.23 4.88 -25.00
C PRO A 335 -1.50 3.59 -24.20
N LYS A 336 -1.15 2.43 -24.74
CA LYS A 336 -1.44 1.12 -24.15
C LYS A 336 -0.20 0.34 -23.71
N ASN A 337 0.99 0.73 -24.15
CA ASN A 337 2.19 -0.09 -23.96
C ASN A 337 3.34 0.72 -23.37
N GLU A 338 3.98 0.16 -22.35
CA GLU A 338 5.06 0.79 -21.62
C GLU A 338 6.22 -0.17 -21.41
N PHE A 339 7.44 0.33 -21.62
CA PHE A 339 8.67 -0.28 -21.11
C PHE A 339 9.13 0.46 -19.87
N SER A 340 9.61 -0.27 -18.88
CA SER A 340 10.06 0.30 -17.61
C SER A 340 11.36 -0.33 -17.11
N LEU A 341 12.14 0.47 -16.39
CA LEU A 341 13.40 0.11 -15.77
C LEU A 341 13.35 0.49 -14.29
N ARG A 342 13.97 -0.34 -13.44
CA ARG A 342 14.14 -0.07 -12.01
C ARG A 342 15.52 -0.47 -11.55
N TYR A 343 16.12 0.38 -10.74
CA TYR A 343 17.25 0.07 -9.90
C TYR A 343 16.90 0.31 -8.44
N GLY A 344 17.17 -0.65 -7.59
CA GLY A 344 16.98 -0.58 -6.14
C GLY A 344 18.27 -0.99 -5.41
N LEU A 345 18.53 -0.34 -4.28
CA LEU A 345 19.67 -0.64 -3.42
C LEU A 345 19.22 -0.62 -1.97
N THR A 346 19.61 -1.62 -1.20
CA THR A 346 19.53 -1.63 0.27
C THR A 346 20.91 -1.88 0.85
N SER A 347 21.34 -1.02 1.77
CA SER A 347 22.64 -1.10 2.43
C SER A 347 22.45 -1.04 3.94
N PRO A 348 22.68 -2.15 4.67
CA PRO A 348 22.55 -2.20 6.11
C PRO A 348 23.69 -1.40 6.79
N ASP A 349 23.41 -0.91 7.99
CA ASP A 349 24.44 -0.36 8.88
C ASP A 349 25.35 -1.47 9.42
N GLN A 350 26.56 -1.09 9.81
CA GLN A 350 27.57 -2.04 10.32
C GLN A 350 27.04 -2.89 11.48
N SER A 351 26.19 -2.33 12.33
CA SER A 351 25.62 -3.02 13.51
C SER A 351 24.78 -4.26 13.17
N ILE A 352 24.27 -4.36 11.94
CA ILE A 352 23.41 -5.48 11.52
C ILE A 352 23.98 -6.28 10.34
N THR A 353 25.22 -6.00 9.91
CA THR A 353 25.82 -6.73 8.77
C THR A 353 26.07 -8.22 9.04
N ALA A 354 26.12 -8.62 10.31
CA ALA A 354 26.18 -10.02 10.69
C ALA A 354 24.90 -10.81 10.32
N TYR A 355 23.75 -10.12 10.19
CA TYR A 355 22.45 -10.73 9.96
C TYR A 355 21.92 -10.51 8.53
N VAL A 356 22.31 -9.43 7.89
CA VAL A 356 21.82 -9.03 6.56
C VAL A 356 22.90 -8.33 5.75
N SER A 357 22.94 -8.59 4.46
CA SER A 357 23.90 -7.99 3.53
C SER A 357 23.24 -6.95 2.62
N ARG A 358 24.08 -6.14 1.99
CA ARG A 358 23.67 -5.24 0.89
C ARG A 358 23.02 -6.04 -0.23
N LEU A 359 21.98 -5.47 -0.84
CA LEU A 359 21.30 -6.06 -1.98
C LEU A 359 21.02 -5.00 -3.05
N ASN A 360 21.36 -5.32 -4.30
CA ASN A 360 20.99 -4.56 -5.49
C ASN A 360 19.84 -5.25 -6.21
N GLU A 361 18.90 -4.48 -6.74
CA GLU A 361 17.77 -4.91 -7.57
C GLU A 361 17.88 -4.22 -8.93
N TYR A 362 18.02 -4.98 -10.01
CA TYR A 362 17.96 -4.52 -11.39
C TYR A 362 16.73 -5.14 -12.04
N MET A 363 15.84 -4.34 -12.59
CA MET A 363 14.58 -4.86 -13.13
C MET A 363 14.20 -4.16 -14.43
N VAL A 364 13.72 -4.95 -15.38
CA VAL A 364 13.07 -4.50 -16.60
C VAL A 364 11.62 -4.95 -16.58
N GLY A 365 10.72 -4.14 -17.10
CA GLY A 365 9.28 -4.41 -17.10
C GLY A 365 8.62 -4.04 -18.42
N TYR A 366 7.54 -4.75 -18.71
CA TYR A 366 6.62 -4.44 -19.78
C TYR A 366 5.19 -4.46 -19.27
N SER A 367 4.41 -3.45 -19.62
CA SER A 367 2.99 -3.35 -19.25
C SER A 367 2.13 -3.10 -20.49
N HIS A 368 1.04 -3.87 -20.59
CA HIS A 368 -0.03 -3.62 -21.53
C HIS A 368 -1.29 -3.15 -20.80
N TYR A 369 -1.76 -1.94 -21.11
CA TYR A 369 -2.90 -1.30 -20.50
C TYR A 369 -4.11 -1.37 -21.43
N PHE A 370 -5.06 -2.27 -21.16
CA PHE A 370 -6.35 -2.31 -21.88
C PHE A 370 -7.22 -1.12 -21.50
N PHE A 371 -7.25 -0.81 -20.21
CA PHE A 371 -7.97 0.34 -19.67
C PHE A 371 -7.19 0.96 -18.50
N ARG A 372 -6.09 1.67 -18.86
CA ARG A 372 -5.16 2.25 -17.89
C ARG A 372 -4.77 1.22 -16.82
N HIS A 373 -4.70 1.63 -15.54
CA HIS A 373 -4.43 0.71 -14.42
C HIS A 373 -5.61 -0.19 -14.01
N ASN A 374 -6.82 0.04 -14.55
CA ASN A 374 -7.99 -0.72 -14.15
C ASN A 374 -8.08 -2.09 -14.82
N LEU A 375 -7.53 -2.23 -16.02
CA LEU A 375 -7.36 -3.52 -16.69
C LEU A 375 -6.03 -3.55 -17.40
N LYS A 376 -5.11 -4.38 -16.92
CA LYS A 376 -3.75 -4.46 -17.45
C LYS A 376 -3.14 -5.84 -17.26
N LEU A 377 -2.17 -6.14 -18.13
CA LEU A 377 -1.22 -7.24 -17.98
C LEU A 377 0.17 -6.63 -17.83
N GLN A 378 0.96 -7.20 -16.94
CA GLN A 378 2.33 -6.75 -16.69
C GLN A 378 3.26 -7.96 -16.56
N THR A 379 4.47 -7.81 -17.05
CA THR A 379 5.55 -8.76 -16.79
C THR A 379 6.80 -8.00 -16.42
N ASP A 380 7.60 -8.57 -15.52
CA ASP A 380 8.92 -8.04 -15.19
C ASP A 380 9.93 -9.17 -14.98
N ALA A 381 11.19 -8.87 -15.27
CA ALA A 381 12.33 -9.70 -15.00
C ALA A 381 13.34 -8.91 -14.17
N ALA A 382 13.81 -9.51 -13.08
CA ALA A 382 14.71 -8.89 -12.14
C ALA A 382 15.94 -9.76 -11.88
N TYR A 383 17.08 -9.10 -11.69
CA TYR A 383 18.30 -9.67 -11.14
C TYR A 383 18.58 -9.04 -9.79
N PHE A 384 18.68 -9.87 -8.78
CA PHE A 384 19.04 -9.47 -7.42
C PHE A 384 20.46 -9.93 -7.13
N ALA A 385 21.34 -8.97 -6.76
CA ALA A 385 22.76 -9.20 -6.54
C ALA A 385 23.20 -8.73 -5.16
N GLY A 386 23.69 -9.65 -4.34
CA GLY A 386 24.25 -9.37 -3.03
C GLY A 386 25.16 -10.50 -2.52
N PRO A 387 26.01 -10.21 -1.50
CA PRO A 387 26.94 -11.21 -0.96
C PRO A 387 26.28 -12.48 -0.44
N SER A 388 25.13 -12.34 0.24
CA SER A 388 24.42 -13.48 0.85
C SER A 388 23.40 -14.12 -0.08
N GLN A 389 22.88 -13.42 -1.08
CA GLN A 389 21.86 -13.91 -2.00
C GLN A 389 22.05 -13.36 -3.42
N GLU A 390 21.83 -14.20 -4.39
CA GLU A 390 21.93 -13.85 -5.80
C GLU A 390 20.93 -14.69 -6.58
N PHE A 391 19.95 -14.03 -7.25
CA PHE A 391 18.88 -14.74 -7.94
C PHE A 391 18.27 -13.94 -9.08
N LEU A 392 17.68 -14.67 -10.03
CA LEU A 392 16.82 -14.14 -11.07
C LEU A 392 15.36 -14.34 -10.65
N GLN A 393 14.52 -13.38 -10.96
CA GLN A 393 13.07 -13.46 -10.73
C GLN A 393 12.35 -13.02 -11.98
N TRP A 394 11.36 -13.78 -12.39
CA TRP A 394 10.40 -13.38 -13.40
C TRP A 394 8.99 -13.40 -12.83
N ARG A 395 8.20 -12.40 -13.20
CA ARG A 395 6.80 -12.30 -12.74
C ARG A 395 5.89 -11.90 -13.90
N PHE A 396 4.68 -12.44 -13.87
CA PHE A 396 3.58 -12.07 -14.75
C PHE A 396 2.34 -11.82 -13.92
N THR A 397 1.58 -10.76 -14.22
CA THR A 397 0.37 -10.42 -13.46
C THR A 397 -0.74 -9.88 -14.34
N GLY A 398 -1.97 -10.31 -14.05
CA GLY A 398 -3.19 -9.72 -14.52
C GLY A 398 -3.90 -8.93 -13.41
N VAL A 399 -4.36 -7.73 -13.74
CA VAL A 399 -5.06 -6.85 -12.80
C VAL A 399 -6.38 -6.41 -13.39
N VAL A 400 -7.45 -6.57 -12.61
CA VAL A 400 -8.76 -5.98 -12.88
C VAL A 400 -9.23 -5.17 -11.66
N THR A 401 -9.72 -3.94 -11.90
CA THR A 401 -10.28 -3.04 -10.87
C THR A 401 -11.65 -2.56 -11.35
N PHE A 402 -12.64 -2.66 -10.51
CA PHE A 402 -14.03 -2.31 -10.78
C PHE A 402 -14.65 -1.56 -9.61
#